data_43dbba88e32ee0260121b1fe26a95f2a
#
_entry.id   43dbba88e32ee0260121b1fe26a95f2a
#
_cell.length_a   1.000
_cell.length_b   1.000
_cell.length_c   1.000
_cell.angle_alpha   90.00
_cell.angle_beta   90.00
_cell.angle_gamma   90.00
#
_symmetry.space_group_name_H-M   'P 1'
#
loop_
_entity.id
_entity.type
_entity.pdbx_description
1 polymer ?
#
loop_
_entity_poly.entity_id
_entity_poly.type
_entity_poly.pdbx_seq_one_letter_code
_entity_poly.pdbx_strand_id
1 'polypeptide(L)'
;MSEVPSEARTVPQMTTELVHAPLQERSPGESCFEKIYPFESDLKLREEYINFFGGLRIGKLLEDLDLVAGKVAYAHAQGWERGLGIVTAACDRIDLTGSLPSHSDLQLLASVNWVGRSSMEVGIRISTKSENDWKRVARAFFIMVSRREGRAE
;
A
#
# COMPACT_ATOMS: atom_id res chain seq x y z
N MET A 1 37.04 -1.67 0.26
CA MET A 1 36.22 -0.69 0.98
C MET A 1 35.61 0.23 -0.08
N SER A 2 34.41 -0.09 -0.54
CA SER A 2 33.66 0.69 -1.51
C SER A 2 32.49 1.34 -0.76
N GLU A 3 32.52 2.66 -0.68
CA GLU A 3 31.48 3.48 -0.07
C GLU A 3 30.19 3.37 -0.88
N VAL A 4 29.10 3.04 -0.20
CA VAL A 4 27.75 3.12 -0.73
C VAL A 4 27.33 4.59 -0.71
N PRO A 5 26.91 5.19 -1.82
CA PRO A 5 26.41 6.56 -1.80
C PRO A 5 25.11 6.61 -1.02
N SER A 6 25.09 7.40 0.05
CA SER A 6 23.90 7.82 0.76
C SER A 6 23.09 8.75 -0.14
N GLU A 7 22.16 8.21 -0.92
CA GLU A 7 21.12 9.03 -1.53
C GLU A 7 20.21 9.55 -0.42
N ALA A 8 20.50 10.74 0.06
CA ALA A 8 19.58 11.50 0.89
C ALA A 8 18.28 11.68 0.10
N ARG A 9 17.21 11.00 0.52
CA ARG A 9 15.85 11.27 0.02
C ARG A 9 15.54 12.72 0.30
N THR A 10 15.62 13.54 -0.73
CA THR A 10 15.16 14.92 -0.69
C THR A 10 13.66 14.90 -0.45
N VAL A 11 13.25 15.22 0.78
CA VAL A 11 11.84 15.46 1.09
C VAL A 11 11.40 16.64 0.21
N PRO A 12 10.38 16.49 -0.63
CA PRO A 12 9.90 17.60 -1.46
C PRO A 12 9.55 18.76 -0.54
N GLN A 13 10.12 19.94 -0.82
CA GLN A 13 9.81 21.16 -0.07
C GLN A 13 8.32 21.46 -0.26
N MET A 14 7.58 21.49 0.84
CA MET A 14 6.18 21.87 0.88
C MET A 14 6.02 23.27 0.26
N THR A 15 5.39 23.33 -0.88
CA THR A 15 4.98 24.63 -1.44
C THR A 15 3.75 25.11 -0.66
N THR A 16 3.91 26.23 0.02
CA THR A 16 2.85 26.87 0.86
C THR A 16 1.53 27.07 0.09
N GLU A 17 1.60 27.16 -1.24
CA GLU A 17 0.45 27.32 -2.13
C GLU A 17 -0.50 26.11 -2.16
N LEU A 18 0.01 24.89 -2.07
CA LEU A 18 -0.81 23.68 -2.13
C LEU A 18 -1.55 23.38 -0.83
N VAL A 19 -1.05 23.86 0.31
CA VAL A 19 -1.70 23.67 1.62
C VAL A 19 -3.07 24.32 1.67
N HIS A 20 -3.26 25.43 0.93
CA HIS A 20 -4.49 26.21 0.87
C HIS A 20 -5.27 26.06 -0.44
N ALA A 21 -4.73 25.29 -1.40
CA ALA A 21 -5.43 25.07 -2.65
C ALA A 21 -6.76 24.32 -2.41
N PRO A 22 -7.82 24.63 -3.18
CA PRO A 22 -9.09 23.94 -3.06
C PRO A 22 -8.91 22.43 -3.29
N LEU A 23 -9.74 21.65 -2.60
CA LEU A 23 -9.77 20.20 -2.80
C LEU A 23 -10.22 19.89 -4.23
N GLN A 24 -9.47 19.02 -4.90
CA GLN A 24 -9.84 18.53 -6.22
C GLN A 24 -10.51 17.17 -6.08
N GLU A 25 -11.58 16.97 -6.84
CA GLU A 25 -12.17 15.64 -6.98
C GLU A 25 -11.16 14.71 -7.67
N ARG A 26 -11.02 13.50 -7.13
CA ARG A 26 -10.16 12.47 -7.68
C ARG A 26 -10.89 11.16 -7.82
N SER A 27 -10.66 10.49 -8.94
CA SER A 27 -11.14 9.13 -9.13
C SER A 27 -10.21 8.12 -8.44
N PRO A 28 -10.71 6.95 -8.02
CA PRO A 28 -9.88 5.87 -7.47
C PRO A 28 -8.72 5.46 -8.40
N GLY A 29 -8.92 5.52 -9.71
CA GLY A 29 -7.91 5.16 -10.70
C GLY A 29 -6.67 6.06 -10.69
N GLU A 30 -6.80 7.33 -10.28
CA GLU A 30 -5.68 8.28 -10.25
C GLU A 30 -4.66 7.99 -9.14
N SER A 31 -5.02 7.21 -8.14
CA SER A 31 -4.17 6.79 -7.03
C SER A 31 -4.01 5.27 -6.92
N CYS A 32 -4.47 4.54 -7.92
CA CYS A 32 -4.32 3.09 -7.98
C CYS A 32 -2.83 2.70 -7.96
N PHE A 33 -2.52 1.64 -7.22
CA PHE A 33 -1.16 1.12 -7.10
C PHE A 33 -1.15 -0.38 -7.27
N GLU A 34 -0.19 -0.85 -8.06
CA GLU A 34 0.07 -2.27 -8.29
C GLU A 34 1.45 -2.66 -7.77
N LYS A 35 1.55 -3.82 -7.12
CA LYS A 35 2.81 -4.46 -6.73
C LYS A 35 2.74 -5.94 -7.08
N ILE A 36 3.76 -6.42 -7.79
CA ILE A 36 3.91 -7.84 -8.14
C ILE A 36 5.09 -8.42 -7.37
N TYR A 37 4.91 -9.61 -6.82
CA TYR A 37 5.94 -10.44 -6.21
C TYR A 37 6.20 -11.63 -7.15
N PRO A 38 7.33 -11.64 -7.87
CA PRO A 38 7.63 -12.69 -8.82
C PRO A 38 8.23 -13.93 -8.12
N PHE A 39 7.44 -14.56 -7.25
CA PHE A 39 7.91 -15.70 -6.44
C PHE A 39 8.28 -16.93 -7.25
N GLU A 40 7.78 -17.07 -8.49
CA GLU A 40 8.15 -18.18 -9.38
C GLU A 40 9.59 -18.04 -9.89
N SER A 41 10.01 -16.82 -10.20
CA SER A 41 11.31 -16.53 -10.81
C SER A 41 12.36 -16.01 -9.82
N ASP A 42 11.96 -15.28 -8.79
CA ASP A 42 12.85 -14.73 -7.76
C ASP A 42 12.80 -15.58 -6.49
N LEU A 43 13.65 -16.64 -6.47
CA LEU A 43 13.73 -17.56 -5.34
C LEU A 43 14.21 -16.88 -4.06
N LYS A 44 15.11 -15.90 -4.17
CA LYS A 44 15.63 -15.15 -3.01
C LYS A 44 14.53 -14.34 -2.36
N LEU A 45 13.76 -13.58 -3.14
CA LEU A 45 12.60 -12.86 -2.65
C LEU A 45 11.58 -13.81 -2.02
N ARG A 46 11.31 -14.95 -2.68
CA ARG A 46 10.37 -15.95 -2.17
C ARG A 46 10.78 -16.47 -0.79
N GLU A 47 12.07 -16.79 -0.57
CA GLU A 47 12.58 -17.27 0.71
C GLU A 47 12.32 -16.29 1.85
N GLU A 48 12.32 -14.99 1.60
CA GLU A 48 11.97 -13.99 2.59
C GLU A 48 10.51 -14.05 3.06
N TYR A 49 9.62 -14.56 2.21
CA TYR A 49 8.17 -14.65 2.44
C TYR A 49 7.68 -16.04 2.83
N ILE A 50 8.54 -17.04 2.87
CA ILE A 50 8.19 -18.41 3.27
C ILE A 50 8.54 -18.63 4.73
N ASN A 51 7.62 -19.25 5.49
CA ASN A 51 7.85 -19.68 6.86
C ASN A 51 8.52 -21.09 6.89
N PHE A 52 8.88 -21.52 8.09
CA PHE A 52 9.52 -22.82 8.30
C PHE A 52 8.71 -24.01 7.77
N PHE A 53 7.39 -23.91 7.71
CA PHE A 53 6.50 -24.95 7.22
C PHE A 53 6.23 -24.88 5.70
N GLY A 54 6.91 -24.00 4.99
CA GLY A 54 6.75 -23.81 3.54
C GLY A 54 5.54 -22.96 3.12
N GLY A 55 4.79 -22.41 4.08
CA GLY A 55 3.66 -21.51 3.83
C GLY A 55 4.09 -20.05 3.78
N LEU A 56 3.21 -19.18 3.31
CA LEU A 56 3.47 -17.75 3.26
C LEU A 56 3.55 -17.14 4.67
N ARG A 57 4.50 -16.25 4.89
CA ARG A 57 4.63 -15.44 6.10
C ARG A 57 3.60 -14.31 6.09
N ILE A 58 2.41 -14.61 6.62
CA ILE A 58 1.28 -13.67 6.61
C ILE A 58 1.62 -12.35 7.29
N GLY A 59 2.37 -12.37 8.41
CA GLY A 59 2.79 -11.13 9.08
C GLY A 59 3.60 -10.20 8.18
N LYS A 60 4.53 -10.74 7.38
CA LYS A 60 5.30 -9.95 6.43
C LYS A 60 4.43 -9.39 5.30
N LEU A 61 3.48 -10.19 4.81
CA LEU A 61 2.52 -9.71 3.82
C LEU A 61 1.64 -8.60 4.39
N LEU A 62 1.19 -8.70 5.65
CA LEU A 62 0.40 -7.65 6.31
C LEU A 62 1.16 -6.31 6.42
N GLU A 63 2.45 -6.34 6.74
CA GLU A 63 3.30 -5.15 6.73
C GLU A 63 3.33 -4.50 5.35
N ASP A 64 3.47 -5.30 4.29
CA ASP A 64 3.44 -4.80 2.92
C ASP A 64 2.08 -4.23 2.52
N LEU A 65 0.98 -4.87 2.95
CA LEU A 65 -0.37 -4.37 2.71
C LEU A 65 -0.58 -3.00 3.37
N ASP A 66 -0.09 -2.81 4.59
CA ASP A 66 -0.14 -1.53 5.30
C ASP A 66 0.66 -0.44 4.56
N LEU A 67 1.87 -0.75 4.10
CA LEU A 67 2.68 0.17 3.30
C LEU A 67 2.00 0.54 1.98
N VAL A 68 1.38 -0.42 1.31
CA VAL A 68 0.63 -0.20 0.06
C VAL A 68 -0.60 0.68 0.32
N ALA A 69 -1.34 0.42 1.39
CA ALA A 69 -2.48 1.25 1.79
C ALA A 69 -2.05 2.70 2.06
N GLY A 70 -0.96 2.89 2.81
CA GLY A 70 -0.38 4.21 3.06
C GLY A 70 0.01 4.93 1.77
N LYS A 71 0.69 4.24 0.86
CA LYS A 71 1.10 4.82 -0.43
C LYS A 71 -0.08 5.30 -1.27
N VAL A 72 -1.14 4.50 -1.36
CA VAL A 72 -2.38 4.86 -2.07
C VAL A 72 -3.08 6.05 -1.41
N ALA A 73 -3.18 6.03 -0.07
CA ALA A 73 -3.81 7.11 0.68
C ALA A 73 -3.07 8.45 0.52
N TYR A 74 -1.74 8.45 0.62
CA TYR A 74 -0.92 9.64 0.38
C TYR A 74 -1.07 10.16 -1.05
N ALA A 75 -1.05 9.28 -2.05
CA ALA A 75 -1.24 9.67 -3.44
C ALA A 75 -2.64 10.26 -3.67
N HIS A 76 -3.69 9.65 -3.11
CA HIS A 76 -5.06 10.10 -3.28
C HIS A 76 -5.32 11.46 -2.63
N ALA A 77 -4.83 11.65 -1.41
CA ALA A 77 -5.01 12.90 -0.65
C ALA A 77 -4.01 14.00 -1.02
N GLN A 78 -3.04 13.74 -1.91
CA GLN A 78 -1.88 14.61 -2.13
C GLN A 78 -1.16 14.95 -0.80
N GLY A 79 -1.01 13.93 0.06
CA GLY A 79 -0.60 14.11 1.43
C GLY A 79 0.75 14.81 1.58
N TRP A 80 1.72 14.44 0.74
CA TRP A 80 3.05 15.04 0.76
C TRP A 80 3.04 16.52 0.40
N GLU A 81 2.32 16.88 -0.67
CA GLU A 81 2.24 18.26 -1.16
C GLU A 81 1.42 19.15 -0.23
N ARG A 82 0.45 18.56 0.50
CA ARG A 82 -0.45 19.30 1.41
C ARG A 82 0.02 19.30 2.86
N GLY A 83 1.15 18.66 3.18
CA GLY A 83 1.65 18.53 4.55
C GLY A 83 0.65 17.78 5.47
N LEU A 84 0.04 16.74 4.95
CA LEU A 84 -0.85 15.88 5.73
C LEU A 84 -0.07 14.69 6.27
N GLY A 85 -0.17 14.43 7.56
CA GLY A 85 0.18 13.14 8.14
C GLY A 85 -0.97 12.17 7.92
N ILE A 86 -0.71 11.05 7.24
CA ILE A 86 -1.70 10.00 7.04
C ILE A 86 -1.22 8.75 7.77
N VAL A 87 -2.09 8.22 8.61
CA VAL A 87 -1.79 7.05 9.44
C VAL A 87 -2.85 5.97 9.25
N THR A 88 -2.44 4.74 9.42
CA THR A 88 -3.36 3.59 9.47
C THR A 88 -4.09 3.61 10.80
N ALA A 89 -5.41 3.76 10.75
CA ALA A 89 -6.25 3.68 11.95
C ALA A 89 -6.64 2.24 12.26
N ALA A 90 -6.92 1.43 11.24
CA ALA A 90 -7.29 0.03 11.40
C ALA A 90 -7.07 -0.76 10.10
N CYS A 91 -6.76 -2.04 10.26
CA CYS A 91 -7.07 -3.05 9.26
C CYS A 91 -8.48 -3.54 9.60
N ASP A 92 -9.46 -3.11 8.82
CA ASP A 92 -10.87 -3.37 9.12
C ASP A 92 -11.22 -4.85 8.90
N ARG A 93 -10.79 -5.37 7.75
CA ARG A 93 -11.14 -6.72 7.34
C ARG A 93 -10.15 -7.31 6.34
N ILE A 94 -9.95 -8.62 6.44
CA ILE A 94 -9.28 -9.42 5.42
C ILE A 94 -10.16 -10.61 5.07
N ASP A 95 -10.64 -10.65 3.84
CA ASP A 95 -11.47 -11.73 3.32
C ASP A 95 -10.60 -12.68 2.50
N LEU A 96 -10.42 -13.90 2.97
CA LEU A 96 -9.74 -14.95 2.23
C LEU A 96 -10.78 -15.75 1.44
N THR A 97 -10.61 -15.83 0.13
CA THR A 97 -11.46 -16.62 -0.77
C THR A 97 -10.78 -17.90 -1.27
N GLY A 98 -9.52 -18.09 -0.89
CA GLY A 98 -8.71 -19.26 -1.23
C GLY A 98 -7.43 -19.31 -0.42
N SER A 99 -6.60 -20.32 -0.65
CA SER A 99 -5.28 -20.40 -0.05
C SER A 99 -4.33 -19.36 -0.68
N LEU A 100 -3.45 -18.81 0.13
CA LEU A 100 -2.35 -17.98 -0.33
C LEU A 100 -1.18 -18.89 -0.70
N PRO A 101 -0.91 -19.12 -2.00
CA PRO A 101 0.18 -20.00 -2.40
C PRO A 101 1.53 -19.32 -2.12
N SER A 102 2.51 -20.12 -1.70
CA SER A 102 3.86 -19.64 -1.42
C SER A 102 4.80 -19.71 -2.61
N HIS A 103 4.40 -20.39 -3.67
CA HIS A 103 5.25 -20.68 -4.84
C HIS A 103 4.82 -19.97 -6.13
N SER A 104 3.63 -19.39 -6.16
CA SER A 104 3.12 -18.66 -7.32
C SER A 104 3.29 -17.16 -7.13
N ASP A 105 3.45 -16.43 -8.23
CA ASP A 105 3.51 -14.97 -8.20
C ASP A 105 2.27 -14.39 -7.54
N LEU A 106 2.46 -13.33 -6.75
CA LEU A 106 1.38 -12.57 -6.14
C LEU A 106 1.30 -11.17 -6.74
N GLN A 107 0.07 -10.69 -6.90
CA GLN A 107 -0.25 -9.33 -7.29
C GLN A 107 -1.07 -8.67 -6.20
N LEU A 108 -0.65 -7.48 -5.78
CA LEU A 108 -1.44 -6.56 -4.98
C LEU A 108 -1.93 -5.45 -5.89
N LEU A 109 -3.25 -5.23 -5.93
CA LEU A 109 -3.84 -4.10 -6.63
C LEU A 109 -4.69 -3.31 -5.65
N ALA A 110 -4.28 -2.07 -5.38
CA ALA A 110 -4.85 -1.23 -4.34
C ALA A 110 -5.45 0.05 -4.92
N SER A 111 -6.59 0.45 -4.37
CA SER A 111 -7.26 1.72 -4.70
C SER A 111 -8.08 2.22 -3.52
N VAL A 112 -8.40 3.51 -3.53
CA VAL A 112 -9.35 4.08 -2.56
C VAL A 112 -10.76 3.65 -2.95
N ASN A 113 -11.50 3.09 -1.99
CA ASN A 113 -12.89 2.68 -2.17
C ASN A 113 -13.86 3.78 -1.73
N TRP A 114 -13.50 4.50 -0.68
CA TRP A 114 -14.36 5.50 -0.06
C TRP A 114 -13.54 6.58 0.64
N VAL A 115 -14.06 7.80 0.65
CA VAL A 115 -13.46 8.96 1.31
C VAL A 115 -14.50 9.66 2.16
N GLY A 116 -14.18 9.87 3.44
CA GLY A 116 -14.92 10.71 4.37
C GLY A 116 -14.24 12.07 4.56
N ARG A 117 -14.64 12.78 5.62
CA ARG A 117 -14.09 14.11 5.91
C ARG A 117 -12.59 14.11 6.24
N SER A 118 -12.11 13.11 6.97
CA SER A 118 -10.70 12.96 7.38
C SER A 118 -10.22 11.52 7.34
N SER A 119 -11.03 10.61 6.83
CA SER A 119 -10.71 9.18 6.70
C SER A 119 -10.98 8.70 5.29
N MET A 120 -10.32 7.64 4.91
CA MET A 120 -10.56 6.94 3.65
C MET A 120 -10.38 5.44 3.85
N GLU A 121 -11.14 4.65 3.09
CA GLU A 121 -10.95 3.22 3.00
C GLU A 121 -10.12 2.91 1.76
N VAL A 122 -9.04 2.18 1.96
CA VAL A 122 -8.23 1.60 0.89
C VAL A 122 -8.52 0.11 0.81
N GLY A 123 -8.98 -0.32 -0.36
CA GLY A 123 -9.16 -1.73 -0.68
C GLY A 123 -7.95 -2.27 -1.43
N ILE A 124 -7.47 -3.45 -1.03
CA ILE A 124 -6.37 -4.15 -1.68
C ILE A 124 -6.87 -5.52 -2.13
N ARG A 125 -6.82 -5.76 -3.41
CA ARG A 125 -7.05 -7.07 -4.00
C ARG A 125 -5.73 -7.83 -4.07
N ILE A 126 -5.73 -9.06 -3.56
CA ILE A 126 -4.60 -9.97 -3.60
C ILE A 126 -4.95 -11.08 -4.57
N SER A 127 -4.15 -11.24 -5.61
CA SER A 127 -4.34 -12.27 -6.63
C SER A 127 -3.08 -13.11 -6.76
N THR A 128 -3.25 -14.37 -7.12
CA THR A 128 -2.14 -15.27 -7.49
C THR A 128 -2.17 -15.55 -8.98
N LYS A 129 -1.01 -15.78 -9.56
CA LYS A 129 -0.89 -16.17 -10.95
C LYS A 129 -1.40 -17.60 -11.13
N SER A 130 -2.26 -17.82 -12.12
CA SER A 130 -2.77 -19.13 -12.51
C SER A 130 -2.71 -19.22 -14.04
N GLU A 131 -1.82 -20.05 -14.55
CA GLU A 131 -1.55 -20.19 -15.98
C GLU A 131 -1.29 -18.84 -16.66
N ASN A 132 -2.30 -18.25 -17.32
CA ASN A 132 -2.18 -16.98 -18.05
C ASN A 132 -3.01 -15.84 -17.43
N ASP A 133 -3.58 -16.03 -16.24
CA ASP A 133 -4.48 -15.04 -15.62
C ASP A 133 -4.21 -14.86 -14.11
N TRP A 134 -4.74 -13.78 -13.56
CA TRP A 134 -4.68 -13.47 -12.13
C TRP A 134 -5.96 -13.89 -11.42
N LYS A 135 -5.87 -14.89 -10.55
CA LYS A 135 -6.99 -15.34 -9.72
C LYS A 135 -6.97 -14.65 -8.37
N ARG A 136 -8.04 -13.93 -8.04
CA ARG A 136 -8.19 -13.32 -6.72
C ARG A 136 -8.27 -14.39 -5.64
N VAL A 137 -7.45 -14.25 -4.59
CA VAL A 137 -7.39 -15.15 -3.44
C VAL A 137 -7.73 -14.45 -2.12
N ALA A 138 -7.61 -13.12 -2.08
CA ALA A 138 -7.99 -12.36 -0.90
C ALA A 138 -8.33 -10.89 -1.23
N ARG A 139 -8.95 -10.22 -0.25
CA ARG A 139 -9.12 -8.77 -0.17
C ARG A 139 -8.76 -8.31 1.22
N ALA A 140 -8.11 -7.14 1.31
CA ALA A 140 -7.86 -6.46 2.57
C ALA A 140 -8.41 -5.05 2.51
N PHE A 141 -8.88 -4.52 3.65
CA PHE A 141 -9.46 -3.20 3.76
C PHE A 141 -8.81 -2.47 4.92
N PHE A 142 -8.25 -1.30 4.62
CA PHE A 142 -7.55 -0.45 5.58
C PHE A 142 -8.26 0.89 5.72
N ILE A 143 -8.42 1.33 6.95
CA ILE A 143 -8.93 2.67 7.26
C ILE A 143 -7.73 3.57 7.54
N MET A 144 -7.57 4.57 6.69
CA MET A 144 -6.53 5.58 6.76
C MET A 144 -7.12 6.90 7.24
N VAL A 145 -6.42 7.59 8.14
CA VAL A 145 -6.85 8.87 8.69
C VAL A 145 -5.82 9.94 8.42
N SER A 146 -6.27 11.06 7.85
CA SER A 146 -5.43 12.22 7.60
C SER A 146 -5.50 13.22 8.75
N ARG A 147 -4.33 13.78 9.12
CA ARG A 147 -4.18 14.87 10.08
C ARG A 147 -3.29 15.95 9.46
N ARG A 148 -3.57 17.21 9.76
CA ARG A 148 -2.62 18.28 9.46
C ARG A 148 -1.50 18.25 10.50
N GLU A 149 -0.26 18.11 10.07
CA GLU A 149 0.88 18.31 10.94
C GLU A 149 0.99 19.82 11.24
N GLY A 150 0.92 20.21 12.51
CA GLY A 150 1.19 21.58 12.93
C GLY A 150 0.12 22.32 13.72
N ARG A 151 -0.86 21.66 14.31
CA ARG A 151 -1.65 22.23 15.43
C ARG A 151 -1.51 21.35 16.65
N ALA A 152 -0.41 21.56 17.41
CA ALA A 152 -0.45 21.40 18.85
C ALA A 152 -1.15 22.66 19.36
N GLU A 153 -2.38 22.53 19.84
CA GLU A 153 -2.95 23.45 20.81
C GLU A 153 -2.46 23.04 22.20
#